data_38b7032d96bd8f0a1407627a227bc193
#
_entry.id   38b7032d96bd8f0a1407627a227bc193
#
_cell.length_a   1.000
_cell.length_b   1.000
_cell.length_c   1.000
_cell.angle_alpha   90.00
_cell.angle_beta   90.00
_cell.angle_gamma   90.00
#
_symmetry.space_group_name_H-M   'P 1'
#
loop_
_entity.id
_entity.type
_entity.pdbx_description
1 polymer ?
#
loop_
_entity_poly.entity_id
_entity_poly.type
_entity_poly.pdbx_seq_one_letter_code
_entity_poly.pdbx_strand_id
1 'polypeptide(L)'
;MITFHFLSDPDAADLRQIIALYRDAEWWGSGPDDPELVRRIVRGSHCFVVARSGTSIVGMGRAISDGASDAWIQDVTVNLDFRRRGIASEIVRRIVARLESDGLMWIGLVAERNTAPLYGPLGFEGMADALPMRRRTT
;
A
#
# COMPACT_ATOMS: atom_id res chain seq x y z
N MET A 1 13.13 -10.06 12.95
CA MET A 1 11.76 -10.53 12.79
C MET A 1 10.90 -9.39 12.24
N ILE A 2 10.06 -9.68 11.26
CA ILE A 2 9.16 -8.69 10.68
C ILE A 2 7.79 -8.85 11.31
N THR A 3 7.21 -7.75 11.76
CA THR A 3 5.85 -7.72 12.29
C THR A 3 4.98 -6.85 11.40
N PHE A 4 3.68 -7.11 11.38
CA PHE A 4 2.72 -6.43 10.51
C PHE A 4 1.60 -5.86 11.36
N HIS A 5 1.22 -4.61 11.09
CA HIS A 5 0.21 -3.90 11.86
C HIS A 5 -0.71 -3.10 10.96
N PHE A 6 -1.98 -3.02 11.33
CA PHE A 6 -2.87 -2.00 10.77
C PHE A 6 -2.61 -0.70 11.50
N LEU A 7 -2.30 0.34 10.75
CA LEU A 7 -1.96 1.65 11.28
C LEU A 7 -3.13 2.61 11.06
N SER A 8 -3.60 3.25 12.13
CA SER A 8 -4.70 4.21 12.05
C SER A 8 -4.34 5.58 12.63
N ASP A 9 -3.38 5.62 13.54
CA ASP A 9 -2.98 6.85 14.21
C ASP A 9 -1.46 6.95 14.25
N PRO A 10 -0.84 7.37 13.15
CA PRO A 10 0.62 7.42 13.05
C PRO A 10 1.20 8.54 13.93
N ASP A 11 2.29 8.23 14.61
CA ASP A 11 3.07 9.23 15.34
C ASP A 11 4.07 9.93 14.40
N ALA A 12 4.83 10.88 14.92
CA ALA A 12 5.77 11.65 14.12
C ALA A 12 6.85 10.77 13.48
N ALA A 13 7.31 9.74 14.18
CA ALA A 13 8.31 8.81 13.64
C ALA A 13 7.71 7.97 12.52
N ASP A 14 6.48 7.51 12.67
CA ASP A 14 5.77 6.77 11.63
C ASP A 14 5.64 7.62 10.36
N LEU A 15 5.23 8.88 10.52
CA LEU A 15 5.03 9.78 9.37
C LEU A 15 6.34 10.00 8.60
N ARG A 16 7.44 10.22 9.29
CA ARG A 16 8.74 10.37 8.63
C ARG A 16 9.15 9.13 7.83
N GLN A 17 8.94 7.96 8.40
CA GLN A 17 9.31 6.71 7.77
C GLN A 17 8.41 6.38 6.56
N ILE A 18 7.14 6.68 6.66
CA ILE A 18 6.20 6.51 5.54
C ILE A 18 6.57 7.45 4.39
N ILE A 19 6.91 8.71 4.69
CA ILE A 19 7.37 9.65 3.68
C ILE A 19 8.61 9.09 2.96
N ALA A 20 9.55 8.54 3.71
CA ALA A 20 10.75 7.94 3.13
C ALA A 20 10.40 6.79 2.17
N LEU A 21 9.43 5.96 2.50
CA LEU A 21 8.98 4.90 1.60
C LEU A 21 8.35 5.45 0.32
N TYR A 22 7.54 6.50 0.40
CA TYR A 22 6.98 7.14 -0.79
C TYR A 22 8.06 7.72 -1.70
N ARG A 23 9.09 8.31 -1.13
CA ARG A 23 10.21 8.86 -1.91
C ARG A 23 11.07 7.78 -2.52
N ASP A 24 11.37 6.73 -1.77
CA ASP A 24 12.18 5.60 -2.27
C ASP A 24 11.46 4.85 -3.39
N ALA A 25 10.15 4.83 -3.37
CA ALA A 25 9.33 4.25 -4.44
C ALA A 25 9.26 5.14 -5.69
N GLU A 26 9.82 6.34 -5.61
CA GLU A 26 9.82 7.33 -6.70
C GLU A 26 8.42 7.78 -7.10
N TRP A 27 7.47 7.68 -6.18
CA TRP A 27 6.11 8.18 -6.41
C TRP A 27 5.99 9.67 -6.10
N TRP A 28 6.82 10.17 -5.20
CA TRP A 28 6.86 11.57 -4.82
C TRP A 28 8.18 12.18 -5.30
N GLY A 29 8.08 13.37 -5.86
CA GLY A 29 9.24 14.09 -6.35
C GLY A 29 9.98 14.82 -5.23
N SER A 30 10.78 15.81 -5.63
CA SER A 30 11.46 16.70 -4.71
C SER A 30 10.46 17.70 -4.13
N GLY A 31 10.81 18.29 -3.01
CA GLY A 31 9.97 19.24 -2.30
C GLY A 31 10.01 18.95 -0.82
N PRO A 32 9.43 19.83 0.00
CA PRO A 32 9.42 19.62 1.45
C PRO A 32 8.54 18.43 1.83
N ASP A 33 8.88 17.80 2.93
CA ASP A 33 8.05 16.76 3.51
C ASP A 33 6.75 17.38 4.04
N ASP A 34 5.65 16.64 3.87
CA ASP A 34 4.34 17.06 4.34
C ASP A 34 3.74 15.96 5.22
N PRO A 35 4.09 15.94 6.52
CA PRO A 35 3.58 14.93 7.43
C PRO A 35 2.05 14.95 7.56
N GLU A 36 1.43 16.11 7.45
CA GLU A 36 -0.03 16.20 7.55
C GLU A 36 -0.72 15.52 6.36
N LEU A 37 -0.12 15.61 5.17
CA LEU A 37 -0.63 14.87 4.02
C LEU A 37 -0.63 13.37 4.31
N VAL A 38 0.46 12.84 4.84
CA VAL A 38 0.56 11.41 5.17
C VAL A 38 -0.45 11.03 6.24
N ARG A 39 -0.63 11.85 7.26
CA ARG A 39 -1.64 11.60 8.30
C ARG A 39 -3.02 11.47 7.68
N ARG A 40 -3.37 12.35 6.74
CA ARG A 40 -4.65 12.31 6.04
C ARG A 40 -4.77 11.08 5.15
N ILE A 41 -3.70 10.66 4.49
CA ILE A 41 -3.70 9.44 3.69
C ILE A 41 -3.98 8.22 4.57
N VAL A 42 -3.29 8.09 5.69
CA VAL A 42 -3.49 6.97 6.61
C VAL A 42 -4.93 6.95 7.13
N ARG A 43 -5.40 8.09 7.64
CA ARG A 43 -6.74 8.20 8.21
C ARG A 43 -7.85 8.03 7.18
N GLY A 44 -7.61 8.46 5.93
CA GLY A 44 -8.58 8.35 4.85
C GLY A 44 -8.60 6.98 4.17
N SER A 45 -7.62 6.14 4.45
CA SER A 45 -7.57 4.79 3.90
C SER A 45 -8.59 3.89 4.60
N HIS A 46 -9.16 2.95 3.85
CA HIS A 46 -9.99 1.91 4.47
C HIS A 46 -9.16 1.08 5.45
N CYS A 47 -7.95 0.74 5.06
CA CYS A 47 -6.94 0.18 5.96
C CYS A 47 -5.55 0.54 5.44
N PHE A 48 -4.60 0.62 6.36
CA PHE A 48 -3.21 0.93 6.06
C PHE A 48 -2.35 -0.07 6.85
N VAL A 49 -1.55 -0.86 6.14
CA VAL A 49 -0.69 -1.88 6.76
C VAL A 49 0.76 -1.42 6.71
N VAL A 50 1.45 -1.58 7.81
CA VAL A 50 2.91 -1.38 7.87
C VAL A 50 3.60 -2.67 8.30
N ALA A 51 4.75 -2.90 7.71
CA ALA A 51 5.67 -3.96 8.14
C ALA A 51 6.81 -3.31 8.90
N ARG A 52 7.13 -3.84 10.07
CA ARG A 52 8.20 -3.31 10.91
C ARG A 52 9.31 -4.32 11.11
N SER A 53 10.53 -3.83 11.09
CA SER A 53 11.70 -4.52 11.60
C SER A 53 12.14 -3.77 12.86
N GLY A 54 11.87 -4.34 14.03
CA GLY A 54 12.02 -3.59 15.28
C GLY A 54 11.09 -2.38 15.29
N THR A 55 11.64 -1.19 15.43
CA THR A 55 10.88 0.07 15.40
C THR A 55 10.84 0.72 14.02
N SER A 56 11.51 0.14 13.03
CA SER A 56 11.60 0.72 11.68
C SER A 56 10.48 0.20 10.80
N ILE A 57 9.78 1.10 10.10
CA ILE A 57 8.82 0.74 9.07
C ILE A 57 9.61 0.41 7.79
N VAL A 58 9.51 -0.82 7.33
CA VAL A 58 10.25 -1.31 6.17
C VAL A 58 9.37 -1.63 4.97
N GLY A 59 8.07 -1.58 5.14
CA GLY A 59 7.12 -1.80 4.06
C GLY A 59 5.76 -1.26 4.44
N MET A 60 4.92 -1.05 3.42
CA MET A 60 3.57 -0.55 3.61
C MET A 60 2.67 -0.94 2.45
N GLY A 61 1.38 -0.80 2.65
CA GLY A 61 0.35 -0.89 1.63
C GLY A 61 -0.98 -0.45 2.22
N ARG A 62 -1.90 -0.05 1.36
CA ARG A 62 -3.20 0.43 1.82
C ARG A 62 -4.32 0.07 0.88
N ALA A 63 -5.53 0.23 1.32
CA ALA A 63 -6.72 0.10 0.49
C ALA A 63 -7.58 1.36 0.58
N ILE A 64 -8.15 1.72 -0.55
CA ILE A 64 -9.16 2.77 -0.67
C ILE A 64 -10.48 2.08 -0.96
N SER A 65 -11.54 2.50 -0.29
CA SER A 65 -12.87 1.91 -0.46
C SER A 65 -13.93 2.87 0.05
N ASP A 66 -15.14 2.73 -0.50
CA ASP A 66 -16.32 3.36 0.09
C ASP A 66 -16.84 2.59 1.31
N GLY A 67 -16.27 1.43 1.60
CA GLY A 67 -16.71 0.57 2.68
C GLY A 67 -17.95 -0.25 2.37
N ALA A 68 -18.45 -0.20 1.14
CA ALA A 68 -19.70 -0.83 0.75
C ALA A 68 -19.53 -1.96 -0.28
N SER A 69 -18.81 -1.71 -1.36
CA SER A 69 -18.73 -2.65 -2.48
C SER A 69 -17.31 -2.92 -2.93
N ASP A 70 -16.61 -1.90 -3.41
CA ASP A 70 -15.35 -2.05 -4.11
C ASP A 70 -14.19 -1.53 -3.28
N ALA A 71 -13.01 -2.10 -3.52
CA ALA A 71 -11.78 -1.61 -2.91
C ALA A 71 -10.64 -1.62 -3.92
N TRP A 72 -9.72 -0.69 -3.76
CA TRP A 72 -8.47 -0.62 -4.52
C TRP A 72 -7.29 -0.69 -3.58
N ILE A 73 -6.37 -1.61 -3.87
CA ILE A 73 -5.11 -1.72 -3.14
C ILE A 73 -4.11 -0.77 -3.80
N GLN A 74 -3.45 0.05 -2.99
CA GLN A 74 -2.51 1.07 -3.46
C GLN A 74 -1.28 1.16 -2.58
N ASP A 75 -0.24 1.74 -3.15
CA ASP A 75 0.96 2.17 -2.43
C ASP A 75 1.68 1.02 -1.72
N VAL A 76 1.66 -0.16 -2.34
CA VAL A 76 2.41 -1.32 -1.81
C VAL A 76 3.88 -1.14 -2.17
N THR A 77 4.73 -0.99 -1.17
CA THR A 77 6.17 -0.87 -1.37
C THR A 77 6.93 -1.39 -0.17
N VAL A 78 8.16 -1.86 -0.42
CA VAL A 78 9.06 -2.39 0.59
C VAL A 78 10.42 -1.74 0.41
N ASN A 79 11.05 -1.35 1.51
CA ASN A 79 12.40 -0.82 1.51
C ASN A 79 13.33 -1.77 0.75
N LEU A 80 14.23 -1.20 -0.05
CA LEU A 80 15.10 -1.95 -0.95
C LEU A 80 15.89 -3.05 -0.22
N ASP A 81 16.36 -2.75 0.99
CA ASP A 81 17.17 -3.69 1.78
C ASP A 81 16.37 -4.87 2.33
N PHE A 82 15.04 -4.79 2.26
CA PHE A 82 14.14 -5.82 2.79
C PHE A 82 13.35 -6.55 1.70
N ARG A 83 13.64 -6.29 0.44
CA ARG A 83 12.98 -6.96 -0.68
C ARG A 83 13.36 -8.42 -0.79
N ARG A 84 12.54 -9.20 -1.51
CA ARG A 84 12.70 -10.64 -1.74
C ARG A 84 12.60 -11.47 -0.46
N ARG A 85 11.86 -10.98 0.53
CA ARG A 85 11.61 -11.71 1.78
C ARG A 85 10.13 -12.00 1.99
N GLY A 86 9.30 -11.80 0.96
CA GLY A 86 7.86 -12.05 1.03
C GLY A 86 7.07 -11.00 1.79
N ILE A 87 7.66 -9.84 2.10
CA ILE A 87 7.00 -8.79 2.89
C ILE A 87 5.84 -8.18 2.12
N ALA A 88 6.03 -7.83 0.84
CA ALA A 88 4.97 -7.27 0.02
C ALA A 88 3.79 -8.24 -0.11
N SER A 89 4.06 -9.52 -0.34
CA SER A 89 3.02 -10.54 -0.42
C SER A 89 2.21 -10.63 0.87
N GLU A 90 2.87 -10.57 2.02
CA GLU A 90 2.19 -10.65 3.31
C GLU A 90 1.34 -9.40 3.57
N ILE A 91 1.86 -8.22 3.19
CA ILE A 91 1.08 -6.98 3.27
C ILE A 91 -0.21 -7.12 2.48
N VAL A 92 -0.12 -7.58 1.23
CA VAL A 92 -1.28 -7.73 0.36
C VAL A 92 -2.25 -8.78 0.92
N ARG A 93 -1.75 -9.92 1.41
CA ARG A 93 -2.62 -10.93 2.04
C ARG A 93 -3.42 -10.35 3.19
N ARG A 94 -2.80 -9.55 4.04
CA ARG A 94 -3.48 -8.95 5.18
C ARG A 94 -4.52 -7.92 4.76
N ILE A 95 -4.20 -7.13 3.74
CA ILE A 95 -5.17 -6.19 3.17
C ILE A 95 -6.37 -6.95 2.60
N VAL A 96 -6.14 -7.97 1.77
CA VAL A 96 -7.22 -8.76 1.16
C VAL A 96 -8.10 -9.41 2.26
N ALA A 97 -7.47 -10.03 3.25
CA ALA A 97 -8.22 -10.67 4.35
C ALA A 97 -9.10 -9.65 5.08
N ARG A 98 -8.58 -8.44 5.32
CA ARG A 98 -9.35 -7.37 5.95
C ARG A 98 -10.52 -6.92 5.08
N LEU A 99 -10.27 -6.71 3.78
CA LEU A 99 -11.31 -6.29 2.86
C LEU A 99 -12.42 -7.33 2.74
N GLU A 100 -12.06 -8.60 2.64
CA GLU A 100 -13.04 -9.69 2.59
C GLU A 100 -13.84 -9.78 3.90
N SER A 101 -13.17 -9.65 5.03
CA SER A 101 -13.83 -9.62 6.34
C SER A 101 -14.83 -8.47 6.46
N ASP A 102 -14.55 -7.35 5.81
CA ASP A 102 -15.44 -6.17 5.80
C ASP A 102 -16.52 -6.27 4.73
N GLY A 103 -16.61 -7.37 3.99
CA GLY A 103 -17.66 -7.63 3.01
C GLY A 103 -17.44 -6.98 1.65
N LEU A 104 -16.23 -6.55 1.35
CA LEU A 104 -15.93 -5.92 0.07
C LEU A 104 -15.68 -6.98 -0.98
N MET A 105 -16.52 -7.02 -2.01
CA MET A 105 -16.62 -8.12 -2.95
C MET A 105 -15.73 -7.96 -4.18
N TRP A 106 -15.41 -6.73 -4.54
CA TRP A 106 -14.56 -6.45 -5.70
C TRP A 106 -13.28 -5.76 -5.22
N ILE A 107 -12.14 -6.39 -5.49
CA ILE A 107 -10.84 -5.87 -5.05
C ILE A 107 -9.94 -5.76 -6.28
N GLY A 108 -9.50 -4.55 -6.59
CA GLY A 108 -8.64 -4.28 -7.71
C GLY A 108 -7.33 -3.63 -7.30
N LEU A 109 -6.38 -3.63 -8.22
CA LEU A 109 -5.12 -2.92 -8.09
C LEU A 109 -4.52 -2.68 -9.48
N VAL A 110 -3.53 -1.81 -9.55
CA VAL A 110 -2.71 -1.62 -10.73
C VAL A 110 -1.31 -2.16 -10.43
N ALA A 111 -0.92 -3.22 -11.15
CA ALA A 111 0.41 -3.81 -10.99
C ALA A 111 1.40 -3.02 -11.84
N GLU A 112 2.15 -2.14 -11.20
CA GLU A 112 3.15 -1.30 -11.86
C GLU A 112 4.52 -1.97 -11.91
N ARG A 113 5.36 -1.53 -12.82
CA ARG A 113 6.79 -1.88 -12.85
C ARG A 113 7.04 -3.39 -12.83
N ASN A 114 6.28 -4.12 -13.65
CA ASN A 114 6.44 -5.57 -13.77
C ASN A 114 6.19 -6.36 -12.48
N THR A 115 5.31 -5.87 -11.62
CA THR A 115 4.97 -6.54 -10.36
C THR A 115 3.84 -7.55 -10.47
N ALA A 116 3.24 -7.73 -11.66
CA ALA A 116 2.17 -8.71 -11.85
C ALA A 116 2.52 -10.11 -11.31
N PRO A 117 3.76 -10.63 -11.45
CA PRO A 117 4.10 -11.94 -10.90
C PRO A 117 3.97 -12.02 -9.36
N LEU A 118 4.04 -10.90 -8.65
CA LEU A 118 3.79 -10.86 -7.21
C LEU A 118 2.33 -11.16 -6.89
N TYR A 119 1.42 -10.63 -7.71
CA TYR A 119 0.00 -10.64 -7.41
C TYR A 119 -0.72 -11.89 -7.92
N GLY A 120 -0.24 -12.52 -8.99
CA GLY A 120 -0.84 -13.74 -9.52
C GLY A 120 -1.03 -14.83 -8.46
N PRO A 121 0.02 -15.20 -7.71
CA PRO A 121 -0.11 -16.20 -6.65
C PRO A 121 -1.06 -15.81 -5.50
N LEU A 122 -1.39 -14.53 -5.39
CA LEU A 122 -2.30 -14.00 -4.39
C LEU A 122 -3.75 -13.96 -4.87
N GLY A 123 -4.02 -14.48 -6.07
CA GLY A 123 -5.37 -14.58 -6.62
C GLY A 123 -5.78 -13.45 -7.55
N PHE A 124 -4.84 -12.60 -7.94
CA PHE A 124 -5.13 -11.51 -8.87
C PHE A 124 -4.82 -11.92 -10.31
N GLU A 125 -5.63 -11.47 -11.23
CA GLU A 125 -5.44 -11.71 -12.66
C GLU A 125 -5.63 -10.42 -13.44
N GLY A 126 -5.01 -10.34 -14.62
CA GLY A 126 -5.18 -9.19 -15.49
C GLY A 126 -6.62 -9.07 -15.98
N MET A 127 -7.14 -7.86 -16.06
CA MET A 127 -8.46 -7.59 -16.60
C MET A 127 -8.37 -7.42 -18.10
N ALA A 128 -9.14 -8.22 -18.86
CA ALA A 128 -9.20 -8.13 -20.30
C ALA A 128 -9.86 -6.82 -20.73
N ASP A 129 -9.36 -6.26 -21.83
CA ASP A 129 -9.90 -5.04 -22.44
C ASP A 129 -9.97 -3.84 -21.48
N ALA A 130 -9.06 -3.79 -20.52
CA ALA A 130 -8.95 -2.72 -19.54
C ALA A 130 -7.56 -2.09 -19.61
N LEU A 131 -7.50 -0.78 -19.52
CA LEU A 131 -6.25 -0.03 -19.58
C LEU A 131 -6.18 0.93 -18.39
N PRO A 132 -5.12 0.87 -17.58
CA PRO A 132 -4.93 1.86 -16.54
C PRO A 132 -4.77 3.25 -17.14
N MET A 133 -5.57 4.19 -16.67
CA MET A 133 -5.52 5.56 -17.18
C MET A 133 -5.51 6.53 -16.02
N ARG A 134 -4.77 7.61 -16.17
CA ARG A 134 -4.76 8.71 -15.22
C ARG A 134 -5.00 10.02 -15.95
N ARG A 135 -5.56 10.97 -15.26
CA ARG A 135 -5.73 12.29 -15.81
C ARG A 135 -4.36 12.98 -15.93
N ARG A 136 -4.11 13.62 -17.07
CA ARG A 136 -2.91 14.44 -17.21
C ARG A 136 -2.97 15.60 -16.23
N THR A 137 -1.81 15.88 -15.64
CA THR A 137 -1.61 17.11 -14.87
C THR A 137 -0.90 18.11 -15.76
N THR A 138 -1.38 19.32 -15.81
CA THR A 138 -0.77 20.40 -16.60
C THR A 138 0.37 21.06 -15.83
#